data_3eb03bb537b19ee7df609efff1b43d80
#
_entry.id   3eb03bb537b19ee7df609efff1b43d80
#
_cell.length_a   1.000
_cell.length_b   1.000
_cell.length_c   1.000
_cell.angle_alpha   90.00
_cell.angle_beta   90.00
_cell.angle_gamma   90.00
#
_symmetry.space_group_name_H-M   'P 1'
#
loop_
_entity.id
_entity.type
_entity.pdbx_description
1 polymer ?
#
loop_
_entity_poly.entity_id
_entity_poly.type
_entity_poly.pdbx_seq_one_letter_code
_entity_poly.pdbx_strand_id
1 'polypeptide(L)'
;KKSIQNLEAMHVYQSTHSKRKLMSLPRITEKIKEVIHPLVRIHPENNKLCLYINPIRIEKIIGLTDNETLALLDNLMSYVYKKENEYRHKWLNGDFVIWDNRILMHKANGDYDMNEDRYLFRIMIQNEIFERT
;
A
#
# COMPACT_ATOMS: atom_id res chain seq x y z
N LYS A 1 15.75 -16.43 -11.56
CA LYS A 1 14.85 -15.46 -10.88
C LYS A 1 15.14 -14.10 -11.48
N LYS A 2 14.23 -13.54 -12.28
CA LYS A 2 14.34 -12.14 -12.74
C LYS A 2 14.34 -11.26 -11.48
N SER A 3 15.37 -10.42 -11.35
CA SER A 3 15.38 -9.43 -10.26
C SER A 3 14.24 -8.46 -10.45
N ILE A 4 13.46 -8.20 -9.39
CA ILE A 4 12.38 -7.22 -9.38
C ILE A 4 12.87 -5.80 -9.09
N GLN A 5 14.16 -5.63 -8.85
CA GLN A 5 14.74 -4.34 -8.39
C GLN A 5 14.59 -3.21 -9.40
N ASN A 6 14.56 -3.55 -10.70
CA ASN A 6 14.46 -2.56 -11.77
C ASN A 6 13.03 -2.46 -12.35
N LEU A 7 12.06 -3.11 -11.72
CA LEU A 7 10.68 -3.01 -12.16
C LEU A 7 10.01 -1.76 -11.59
N GLU A 8 9.18 -1.16 -12.42
CA GLU A 8 8.36 0.00 -12.06
C GLU A 8 6.89 -0.38 -12.14
N ALA A 9 6.10 0.17 -11.24
CA ALA A 9 4.67 -0.03 -11.20
C ALA A 9 3.90 1.28 -11.39
N MET A 10 2.88 1.24 -12.21
CA MET A 10 1.93 2.34 -12.38
C MET A 10 0.89 2.26 -11.26
N HIS A 11 0.83 3.30 -10.47
CA HIS A 11 -0.14 3.46 -9.39
C HIS A 11 -1.27 4.38 -9.82
N VAL A 12 -2.49 3.96 -9.52
CA VAL A 12 -3.74 4.69 -9.76
C VAL A 12 -4.52 4.84 -8.46
N TYR A 13 -5.56 5.66 -8.45
CA TYR A 13 -6.42 5.77 -7.25
C TYR A 13 -7.08 4.44 -6.89
N GLN A 14 -7.58 3.72 -7.88
CA GLN A 14 -8.12 2.37 -7.73
C GLN A 14 -7.83 1.59 -9.00
N SER A 15 -7.13 0.48 -8.87
CA SER A 15 -6.83 -0.41 -9.98
C SER A 15 -8.10 -1.10 -10.49
N THR A 16 -8.18 -1.26 -11.80
CA THR A 16 -9.26 -2.02 -12.48
C THR A 16 -9.25 -3.49 -12.08
N HIS A 17 -8.09 -4.01 -11.66
CA HIS A 17 -7.92 -5.40 -11.20
C HIS A 17 -8.32 -5.59 -9.72
N SER A 18 -8.56 -4.50 -8.98
CA SER A 18 -8.89 -4.60 -7.56
C SER A 18 -10.32 -5.08 -7.33
N LYS A 19 -10.46 -6.19 -6.60
CA LYS A 19 -11.76 -6.70 -6.14
C LYS A 19 -12.38 -5.80 -5.05
N ARG A 20 -11.58 -5.00 -4.36
CA ARG A 20 -12.02 -4.09 -3.30
C ARG A 20 -12.31 -2.72 -3.89
N LYS A 21 -13.56 -2.27 -3.78
CA LYS A 21 -13.92 -0.89 -4.12
C LYS A 21 -13.52 0.05 -2.98
N LEU A 22 -12.81 1.12 -3.30
CA LEU A 22 -12.55 2.19 -2.37
C LEU A 22 -13.81 3.05 -2.23
N MET A 23 -14.01 3.65 -1.06
CA MET A 23 -15.08 4.64 -0.89
C MET A 23 -14.82 5.81 -1.85
N SER A 24 -15.83 6.16 -2.63
CA SER A 24 -15.78 7.37 -3.45
C SER A 24 -15.68 8.57 -2.51
N LEU A 25 -14.63 9.36 -2.67
CA LEU A 25 -14.52 10.63 -1.96
C LEU A 25 -15.31 11.70 -2.73
N PRO A 26 -16.36 12.27 -2.16
CA PRO A 26 -17.26 13.20 -2.87
C PRO A 26 -16.58 14.48 -3.38
N ARG A 27 -15.34 14.75 -3.01
CA ARG A 27 -14.61 15.99 -3.30
C ARG A 27 -13.45 15.85 -4.30
N ILE A 28 -13.17 14.66 -4.83
CA ILE A 28 -12.12 14.52 -5.82
C ILE A 28 -12.75 14.56 -7.22
N THR A 29 -13.02 15.74 -7.70
CA THR A 29 -13.45 16.02 -9.08
C THR A 29 -12.26 16.08 -10.03
N GLU A 30 -11.04 16.22 -9.52
CA GLU A 30 -9.84 16.20 -10.35
C GLU A 30 -9.43 14.75 -10.63
N LYS A 31 -9.15 14.49 -11.91
CA LYS A 31 -8.61 13.20 -12.35
C LYS A 31 -7.28 12.96 -11.65
N ILE A 32 -7.25 12.05 -10.69
CA ILE A 32 -6.02 11.68 -9.99
C ILE A 32 -5.06 11.13 -11.04
N LYS A 33 -3.90 11.78 -11.18
CA LYS A 33 -2.89 11.39 -12.14
C LYS A 33 -2.29 10.03 -11.75
N GLU A 34 -2.04 9.23 -12.76
CA GLU A 34 -1.23 8.02 -12.64
C GLU A 34 0.19 8.41 -12.24
N VAL A 35 0.79 7.63 -11.35
CA VAL A 35 2.16 7.86 -10.88
C VAL A 35 2.95 6.57 -11.01
N ILE A 36 4.15 6.66 -11.58
CA ILE A 36 5.05 5.51 -11.72
C ILE A 36 6.04 5.55 -10.56
N HIS A 37 6.19 4.41 -9.89
CA HIS A 37 7.16 4.22 -8.82
C HIS A 37 7.95 2.93 -9.00
N PRO A 38 9.21 2.89 -8.57
CA PRO A 38 9.95 1.65 -8.47
C PRO A 38 9.23 0.64 -7.56
N LEU A 39 9.20 -0.62 -7.96
CA LEU A 39 8.62 -1.71 -7.19
C LEU A 39 9.42 -2.01 -5.91
N VAL A 40 10.73 -1.78 -5.97
CA VAL A 40 11.66 -1.87 -4.85
C VAL A 40 12.26 -0.51 -4.60
N ARG A 41 12.20 -0.05 -3.37
CA ARG A 41 12.73 1.26 -2.94
C ARG A 41 13.75 1.08 -1.85
N ILE A 42 14.64 2.07 -1.72
CA ILE A 42 15.57 2.17 -0.59
C ILE A 42 14.90 3.03 0.47
N HIS A 43 14.83 2.52 1.68
CA HIS A 43 14.32 3.29 2.81
C HIS A 43 15.31 4.41 3.20
N PRO A 44 14.89 5.68 3.28
CA PRO A 44 15.83 6.80 3.38
C PRO A 44 16.61 6.86 4.70
N GLU A 45 16.06 6.33 5.81
CA GLU A 45 16.74 6.40 7.10
C GLU A 45 17.62 5.19 7.41
N ASN A 46 17.30 4.01 6.88
CA ASN A 46 18.04 2.79 7.23
C ASN A 46 18.70 2.10 6.06
N ASN A 47 18.56 2.65 4.83
CA ASN A 47 19.12 2.16 3.58
C ASN A 47 18.74 0.70 3.22
N LYS A 48 17.69 0.16 3.83
CA LYS A 48 17.21 -1.19 3.50
C LYS A 48 16.30 -1.15 2.27
N LEU A 49 16.40 -2.21 1.46
CA LEU A 49 15.46 -2.43 0.36
C LEU A 49 14.09 -2.80 0.91
N CYS A 50 13.06 -2.17 0.39
CA CYS A 50 11.68 -2.46 0.72
C CYS A 50 10.81 -2.56 -0.53
N LEU A 51 9.79 -3.42 -0.47
CA LEU A 51 8.77 -3.50 -1.51
C LEU A 51 7.80 -2.32 -1.38
N TYR A 52 7.54 -1.66 -2.51
CA TYR A 52 6.54 -0.61 -2.60
C TYR A 52 5.37 -1.09 -3.46
N ILE A 53 4.54 -1.95 -2.87
CA ILE A 53 3.41 -2.58 -3.54
C ILE A 53 2.11 -2.30 -2.79
N ASN A 54 1.04 -2.11 -3.57
CA ASN A 54 -0.32 -2.05 -3.06
C ASN A 54 -1.28 -2.59 -4.14
N PRO A 55 -1.80 -3.81 -3.98
CA PRO A 55 -2.64 -4.46 -5.00
C PRO A 55 -3.90 -3.67 -5.37
N ILE A 56 -4.36 -2.77 -4.49
CA ILE A 56 -5.51 -1.92 -4.77
C ILE A 56 -5.15 -0.75 -5.68
N ARG A 57 -3.87 -0.37 -5.71
CA ARG A 57 -3.37 0.83 -6.38
C ARG A 57 -2.58 0.53 -7.65
N ILE A 58 -1.98 -0.64 -7.77
CA ILE A 58 -1.15 -0.98 -8.93
C ILE A 58 -2.05 -1.41 -10.07
N GLU A 59 -2.01 -0.64 -11.16
CA GLU A 59 -2.72 -0.96 -12.41
C GLU A 59 -1.91 -1.91 -13.26
N LYS A 60 -0.62 -1.67 -13.39
CA LYS A 60 0.29 -2.54 -14.15
C LYS A 60 1.72 -2.40 -13.69
N ILE A 61 2.54 -3.38 -14.00
CA ILE A 61 3.98 -3.32 -13.92
C ILE A 61 4.52 -3.05 -15.32
N ILE A 62 5.36 -2.02 -15.44
CA ILE A 62 5.86 -1.57 -16.74
C ILE A 62 6.64 -2.70 -17.43
N GLY A 63 6.32 -2.94 -18.69
CA GLY A 63 6.94 -4.02 -19.48
C GLY A 63 6.37 -5.41 -19.28
N LEU A 64 5.34 -5.58 -18.44
CA LEU A 64 4.60 -6.82 -18.26
C LEU A 64 3.18 -6.72 -18.81
N THR A 65 2.65 -7.86 -19.24
CA THR A 65 1.21 -8.01 -19.55
C THR A 65 0.39 -7.99 -18.25
N ASP A 66 -0.93 -7.81 -18.38
CA ASP A 66 -1.83 -7.82 -17.22
C ASP A 66 -1.75 -9.15 -16.44
N ASN A 67 -1.73 -10.28 -17.16
CA ASN A 67 -1.61 -11.60 -16.54
C ASN A 67 -0.27 -11.77 -15.78
N GLU A 68 0.84 -11.31 -16.36
CA GLU A 68 2.14 -11.34 -15.71
C GLU A 68 2.19 -10.40 -14.51
N THR A 69 1.57 -9.22 -14.63
CA THR A 69 1.44 -8.25 -13.53
C THR A 69 0.71 -8.88 -12.35
N LEU A 70 -0.46 -9.46 -12.59
CA LEU A 70 -1.27 -10.10 -11.55
C LEU A 70 -0.54 -11.29 -10.91
N ALA A 71 0.05 -12.16 -11.73
CA ALA A 71 0.81 -13.31 -11.23
C ALA A 71 2.02 -12.88 -10.36
N LEU A 72 2.72 -11.81 -10.75
CA LEU A 72 3.83 -11.28 -9.97
C LEU A 72 3.34 -10.65 -8.66
N LEU A 73 2.26 -9.87 -8.69
CA LEU A 73 1.68 -9.28 -7.49
C LEU A 73 1.19 -10.34 -6.52
N ASP A 74 0.48 -11.37 -6.99
CA ASP A 74 0.01 -12.48 -6.15
C ASP A 74 1.19 -13.24 -5.52
N ASN A 75 2.25 -13.47 -6.28
CA ASN A 75 3.46 -14.09 -5.75
C ASN A 75 4.11 -13.23 -4.66
N LEU A 76 4.28 -11.92 -4.88
CA LEU A 76 4.85 -11.01 -3.88
C LEU A 76 3.96 -10.92 -2.63
N MET A 77 2.65 -10.83 -2.82
CA MET A 77 1.69 -10.78 -1.71
C MET A 77 1.68 -12.06 -0.88
N SER A 78 1.97 -13.22 -1.48
CA SER A 78 2.09 -14.48 -0.73
C SER A 78 3.20 -14.45 0.32
N TYR A 79 4.27 -13.69 0.07
CA TYR A 79 5.31 -13.46 1.08
C TYR A 79 4.89 -12.43 2.14
N VAL A 80 4.16 -11.39 1.72
CA VAL A 80 3.68 -10.37 2.67
C VAL A 80 2.67 -10.95 3.66
N TYR A 81 1.78 -11.82 3.19
CA TYR A 81 0.74 -12.44 4.03
C TYR A 81 1.22 -13.56 4.94
N LYS A 82 2.51 -13.86 4.96
CA LYS A 82 3.03 -14.82 5.92
C LYS A 82 2.81 -14.32 7.35
N LYS A 83 2.35 -15.20 8.23
CA LYS A 83 2.01 -14.87 9.61
C LYS A 83 3.18 -14.23 10.37
N GLU A 84 4.40 -14.60 10.05
CA GLU A 84 5.63 -14.04 10.61
C GLU A 84 5.86 -12.55 10.26
N ASN A 85 5.21 -12.06 9.19
CA ASN A 85 5.28 -10.68 8.73
C ASN A 85 4.05 -9.86 9.15
N GLU A 86 3.12 -10.45 9.89
CA GLU A 86 1.90 -9.79 10.33
C GLU A 86 1.99 -9.38 11.79
N TYR A 87 1.78 -8.09 12.06
CA TYR A 87 1.47 -7.59 13.39
C TYR A 87 0.00 -7.23 13.46
N ARG A 88 -0.73 -7.80 14.43
CA ARG A 88 -2.14 -7.53 14.65
C ARG A 88 -2.34 -6.75 15.94
N HIS A 89 -2.67 -5.49 15.81
CA HIS A 89 -2.96 -4.64 16.96
C HIS A 89 -4.41 -4.84 17.43
N LYS A 90 -4.57 -5.09 18.74
CA LYS A 90 -5.87 -5.06 19.42
C LYS A 90 -5.99 -3.74 20.16
N TRP A 91 -6.88 -2.89 19.68
CA TRP A 91 -7.06 -1.55 20.20
C TRP A 91 -7.65 -1.53 21.60
N LEU A 92 -7.06 -0.75 22.49
CA LEU A 92 -7.59 -0.37 23.79
C LEU A 92 -7.78 1.14 23.82
N ASN A 93 -8.64 1.62 24.74
CA ASN A 93 -8.80 3.05 24.93
C ASN A 93 -7.47 3.70 25.38
N GLY A 94 -7.10 4.77 24.68
CA GLY A 94 -5.85 5.49 24.95
C GLY A 94 -4.65 4.99 24.15
N ASP A 95 -4.80 3.94 23.33
CA ASP A 95 -3.71 3.48 22.49
C ASP A 95 -3.30 4.51 21.45
N PHE A 96 -2.01 4.62 21.27
CA PHE A 96 -1.36 5.43 20.26
C PHE A 96 -0.44 4.56 19.42
N VAL A 97 -0.69 4.46 18.12
CA VAL A 97 0.06 3.60 17.20
C VAL A 97 0.67 4.44 16.09
N ILE A 98 1.98 4.32 15.91
CA ILE A 98 2.71 4.96 14.81
C ILE A 98 3.24 3.86 13.88
N TRP A 99 3.10 4.06 12.59
CA TRP A 99 3.70 3.17 11.59
C TRP A 99 4.26 3.97 10.41
N ASP A 100 5.27 3.41 9.78
CA ASP A 100 5.87 3.99 8.58
C ASP A 100 5.12 3.51 7.34
N ASN A 101 4.37 4.39 6.70
CA ASN A 101 3.63 4.09 5.47
C ASN A 101 4.52 3.78 4.26
N ARG A 102 5.82 4.07 4.34
CA ARG A 102 6.75 3.84 3.22
C ARG A 102 7.08 2.37 3.04
N ILE A 103 6.98 1.58 4.13
CA ILE A 103 7.39 0.18 4.16
C ILE A 103 6.32 -0.77 4.72
N LEU A 104 5.26 -0.26 5.33
CA LEU A 104 4.23 -1.08 5.93
C LEU A 104 2.91 -0.96 5.17
N MET A 105 2.31 -2.09 4.92
CA MET A 105 0.90 -2.16 4.53
C MET A 105 0.03 -2.36 5.75
N HIS A 106 -1.14 -1.75 5.76
CA HIS A 106 -2.09 -1.91 6.84
C HIS A 106 -3.51 -2.08 6.31
N LYS A 107 -4.33 -2.76 7.06
CA LYS A 107 -5.77 -2.88 6.81
C LYS A 107 -6.56 -2.79 8.11
N ALA A 108 -7.76 -2.27 8.04
CA ALA A 108 -8.72 -2.41 9.12
C ALA A 108 -9.32 -3.83 9.05
N ASN A 109 -9.32 -4.53 10.18
CA ASN A 109 -10.03 -5.79 10.31
C ASN A 109 -11.47 -5.51 10.79
N GLY A 110 -12.44 -6.26 10.28
CA GLY A 110 -13.85 -6.15 10.66
C GLY A 110 -14.23 -7.09 11.81
N ASP A 111 -13.32 -7.34 12.74
CA ASP A 111 -13.46 -8.29 13.85
C ASP A 111 -13.76 -7.63 15.20
N TYR A 112 -14.40 -6.48 15.15
CA TYR A 112 -14.92 -5.75 16.31
C TYR A 112 -16.45 -5.77 16.31
N ASP A 113 -17.07 -5.53 17.47
CA ASP A 113 -18.52 -5.43 17.57
C ASP A 113 -19.02 -4.21 16.77
N MET A 114 -19.81 -4.49 15.73
CA MET A 114 -20.37 -3.42 14.87
C MET A 114 -21.50 -2.65 15.54
N ASN A 115 -21.98 -3.08 16.71
CA ASN A 115 -22.97 -2.37 17.51
C ASN A 115 -22.33 -1.37 18.50
N GLU A 116 -21.03 -1.39 18.62
CA GLU A 116 -20.28 -0.44 19.44
C GLU A 116 -19.71 0.70 18.59
N ASP A 117 -19.79 1.91 19.11
CA ASP A 117 -19.15 3.06 18.50
C ASP A 117 -17.63 2.94 18.57
N ARG A 118 -16.97 3.11 17.43
CA ARG A 118 -15.52 3.08 17.32
C ARG A 118 -15.01 4.38 16.72
N TYR A 119 -14.32 5.17 17.52
CA TYR A 119 -13.69 6.41 17.11
C TYR A 119 -12.18 6.26 17.04
N LEU A 120 -11.60 6.54 15.88
CA LEU A 120 -10.15 6.56 15.67
C LEU A 120 -9.76 7.89 15.02
N PHE A 121 -8.78 8.54 15.59
CA PHE A 121 -8.14 9.70 14.98
C PHE A 121 -6.90 9.26 14.21
N ARG A 122 -6.71 9.81 13.01
CA ARG A 122 -5.53 9.55 12.20
C ARG A 122 -4.90 10.85 11.73
N ILE A 123 -3.60 10.97 11.94
CA ILE A 123 -2.78 12.04 11.41
C ILE A 123 -1.74 11.42 10.49
N MET A 124 -1.52 12.01 9.33
CA MET A 124 -0.42 11.66 8.44
C MET A 124 0.63 12.77 8.51
N ILE A 125 1.84 12.40 8.90
CA ILE A 125 3.01 13.26 8.83
C ILE A 125 3.58 13.11 7.42
N GLN A 126 3.63 14.21 6.69
CA GLN A 126 4.28 14.26 5.39
C GLN A 126 5.66 14.89 5.59
N ASN A 127 6.66 14.30 4.96
CA ASN A 127 7.96 14.95 4.88
C ASN A 127 7.85 16.06 3.82
N GLU A 128 8.25 17.26 4.16
CA GLU A 128 8.42 18.31 3.16
C GLU A 128 9.58 17.89 2.25
N ILE A 129 9.36 17.97 0.96
CA ILE A 129 10.35 17.83 -0.10
C ILE A 129 10.66 16.37 -0.48
N PHE A 130 9.83 15.82 -1.37
CA PHE A 130 10.37 15.01 -2.45
C PHE A 130 10.55 15.91 -3.67
N GLU A 131 11.64 16.62 -3.72
CA GLU A 131 12.12 17.13 -5.00
C GLU A 131 12.44 15.92 -5.87
N ARG A 132 11.72 15.82 -6.97
CA ARG A 132 12.02 14.86 -8.02
C ARG A 132 13.28 15.37 -8.71
N THR A 133 14.42 14.78 -8.42
CA THR A 133 15.57 14.82 -9.31
C THR A 133 15.41 13.75 -10.36
#